data_b7796b75babc64cd72c40fa48255840d
#
_entry.id   b7796b75babc64cd72c40fa48255840d
#
_cell.length_a   1.000
_cell.length_b   1.000
_cell.length_c   1.000
_cell.angle_alpha   90.00
_cell.angle_beta   90.00
_cell.angle_gamma   90.00
#
_symmetry.space_group_name_H-M   'P 1'
#
loop_
_entity.id
_entity.type
_entity.pdbx_description
1 polymer ?
#
loop_
_entity_poly.entity_id
_entity_poly.type
_entity_poly.pdbx_seq_one_letter_code
_entity_poly.pdbx_strand_id
1 'polypeptide(L)'
;RSFCFDCVSTARKLLGKTLYLGVSENSRPLCELQDALAQAHRALQDRFYDQQEVHFFRYVQTQRAPTYAAYFTTLGNALKSADLTQAETALAHIFDTQRRQHAPEAQVKETAMMVMHTCRSTLEAFGADLDAVDLDRAEWKRQLQQMQFHQDCIRHQKQLVRAVCQYLALLSTEGGNLLADVQNY
;
A
#
# COMPACT_ATOMS: atom_id res chain seq x y z
N ARG A 1 6.30 -30.56 -7.06
CA ARG A 1 5.96 -29.22 -7.60
C ARG A 1 4.84 -29.29 -8.64
N SER A 2 4.86 -30.26 -9.62
CA SER A 2 3.80 -30.37 -10.63
C SER A 2 2.41 -30.54 -10.02
N PHE A 3 2.27 -31.38 -8.99
CA PHE A 3 1.00 -31.63 -8.30
C PHE A 3 0.28 -30.35 -7.84
N CYS A 4 1.00 -29.36 -7.30
CA CYS A 4 0.39 -28.09 -6.87
C CYS A 4 -0.21 -27.31 -8.05
N PHE A 5 0.49 -27.26 -9.19
CA PHE A 5 -0.01 -26.61 -10.39
C PHE A 5 -1.19 -27.37 -11.01
N ASP A 6 -1.17 -28.71 -10.95
CA ASP A 6 -2.28 -29.54 -11.40
C ASP A 6 -3.54 -29.32 -10.55
N CYS A 7 -3.38 -29.18 -9.22
CA CYS A 7 -4.49 -28.84 -8.32
C CYS A 7 -5.13 -27.50 -8.68
N VAL A 8 -4.31 -26.46 -8.88
CA VAL A 8 -4.79 -25.12 -9.24
C VAL A 8 -5.48 -25.13 -10.60
N SER A 9 -4.88 -25.79 -11.60
CA SER A 9 -5.46 -25.91 -12.94
C SER A 9 -6.80 -26.64 -12.91
N THR A 10 -6.87 -27.72 -12.15
CA THR A 10 -8.11 -28.51 -11.97
C THR A 10 -9.19 -27.71 -11.25
N ALA A 11 -8.85 -27.03 -10.18
CA ALA A 11 -9.80 -26.17 -9.46
C ALA A 11 -10.34 -25.04 -10.36
N ARG A 12 -9.50 -24.41 -11.19
CA ARG A 12 -9.93 -23.42 -12.16
C ARG A 12 -10.91 -23.99 -13.19
N LYS A 13 -10.62 -25.17 -13.72
CA LYS A 13 -11.48 -25.85 -14.71
C LYS A 13 -12.83 -26.29 -14.13
N LEU A 14 -12.82 -26.83 -12.92
CA LEU A 14 -14.03 -27.40 -12.31
C LEU A 14 -14.90 -26.36 -11.59
N LEU A 15 -14.27 -25.37 -10.93
CA LEU A 15 -14.98 -24.42 -10.07
C LEU A 15 -15.08 -23.01 -10.69
N GLY A 16 -14.36 -22.73 -11.78
CA GLY A 16 -14.27 -21.40 -12.38
C GLY A 16 -13.63 -20.35 -11.43
N LYS A 17 -12.91 -20.80 -10.40
CA LYS A 17 -12.33 -19.94 -9.37
C LYS A 17 -10.81 -20.07 -9.34
N THR A 18 -10.12 -18.99 -9.02
CA THR A 18 -8.69 -19.00 -8.76
C THR A 18 -8.41 -19.55 -7.37
N LEU A 19 -7.59 -20.58 -7.29
CA LEU A 19 -7.11 -21.17 -6.04
C LEU A 19 -5.67 -20.71 -5.81
N TYR A 20 -5.36 -20.28 -4.59
CA TYR A 20 -4.00 -19.95 -4.19
C TYR A 20 -3.49 -21.00 -3.19
N LEU A 21 -2.26 -21.47 -3.41
CA LEU A 21 -1.64 -22.49 -2.58
C LEU A 21 -0.34 -21.97 -1.97
N GLY A 22 -0.24 -22.08 -0.64
CA GLY A 22 1.01 -21.96 0.09
C GLY A 22 1.61 -23.34 0.33
N VAL A 23 2.89 -23.50 0.06
CA VAL A 23 3.61 -24.78 0.16
C VAL A 23 4.78 -24.63 1.12
N SER A 24 4.82 -25.47 2.17
CA SER A 24 5.95 -25.54 3.10
C SER A 24 7.20 -26.11 2.44
N GLU A 25 8.36 -25.89 3.06
CA GLU A 25 9.59 -26.58 2.69
C GLU A 25 9.45 -28.07 2.98
N ASN A 26 9.81 -28.96 2.19
CA ASN A 26 9.96 -30.43 2.34
C ASN A 26 8.91 -31.18 3.21
N SER A 27 8.74 -32.48 2.92
CA SER A 27 7.97 -33.39 3.77
C SER A 27 8.63 -33.51 5.14
N ARG A 28 7.91 -33.08 6.18
CA ARG A 28 8.34 -33.18 7.57
C ARG A 28 7.63 -34.30 8.29
N PRO A 29 8.23 -34.87 9.35
CA PRO A 29 7.51 -35.82 10.19
C PRO A 29 6.21 -35.22 10.74
N LEU A 30 5.24 -36.08 11.07
CA LEU A 30 3.93 -35.63 11.59
C LEU A 30 4.03 -34.75 12.85
N CYS A 31 5.08 -34.93 13.67
CA CYS A 31 5.35 -34.09 14.84
C CYS A 31 5.69 -32.63 14.49
N GLU A 32 6.09 -32.33 13.27
CA GLU A 32 6.41 -30.98 12.78
C GLU A 32 5.29 -30.39 11.88
N LEU A 33 4.10 -30.98 11.90
CA LEU A 33 2.98 -30.56 11.06
C LEU A 33 2.56 -29.11 11.32
N GLN A 34 2.63 -28.66 12.57
CA GLN A 34 2.30 -27.28 12.93
C GLN A 34 3.27 -26.28 12.28
N ASP A 35 4.56 -26.61 12.28
CA ASP A 35 5.58 -25.76 11.64
C ASP A 35 5.41 -25.75 10.12
N ALA A 36 5.11 -26.90 9.51
CA ALA A 36 4.82 -26.98 8.10
C ALA A 36 3.59 -26.15 7.71
N LEU A 37 2.52 -26.19 8.53
CA LEU A 37 1.32 -25.39 8.33
C LEU A 37 1.65 -23.87 8.45
N ALA A 38 2.41 -23.48 9.47
CA ALA A 38 2.83 -22.09 9.64
C ALA A 38 3.68 -21.60 8.45
N GLN A 39 4.57 -22.44 7.93
CA GLN A 39 5.34 -22.14 6.73
C GLN A 39 4.46 -21.99 5.48
N ALA A 40 3.50 -22.88 5.28
CA ALA A 40 2.56 -22.80 4.17
C ALA A 40 1.68 -21.54 4.24
N HIS A 41 1.19 -21.19 5.44
CA HIS A 41 0.48 -19.93 5.65
C HIS A 41 1.35 -18.71 5.35
N ARG A 42 2.62 -18.72 5.76
CA ARG A 42 3.55 -17.63 5.48
C ARG A 42 3.86 -17.51 3.99
N ALA A 43 4.04 -18.64 3.29
CA ALA A 43 4.19 -18.64 1.84
C ALA A 43 2.96 -18.07 1.13
N LEU A 44 1.76 -18.38 1.63
CA LEU A 44 0.53 -17.85 1.04
C LEU A 44 0.39 -16.32 1.22
N GLN A 45 1.03 -15.71 2.21
CA GLN A 45 1.04 -14.25 2.38
C GLN A 45 1.77 -13.55 1.22
N ASP A 46 2.71 -14.21 0.53
CA ASP A 46 3.40 -13.66 -0.64
C ASP A 46 2.45 -13.40 -1.81
N ARG A 47 1.26 -14.00 -1.82
CA ARG A 47 0.17 -13.67 -2.74
C ARG A 47 -0.14 -12.17 -2.79
N PHE A 48 0.01 -11.49 -1.66
CA PHE A 48 -0.24 -10.06 -1.57
C PHE A 48 0.69 -9.25 -2.49
N TYR A 49 1.91 -9.75 -2.75
CA TYR A 49 2.94 -9.07 -3.54
C TYR A 49 2.99 -9.49 -5.00
N ASP A 50 2.53 -10.70 -5.30
CA ASP A 50 2.46 -11.20 -6.66
C ASP A 50 1.15 -11.98 -6.89
N GLN A 51 0.81 -12.19 -8.16
CA GLN A 51 -0.42 -12.86 -8.54
C GLN A 51 -0.18 -14.35 -8.88
N GLN A 52 0.93 -14.92 -8.45
CA GLN A 52 1.18 -16.33 -8.64
C GLN A 52 0.19 -17.17 -7.82
N GLU A 53 -0.19 -18.30 -8.36
CA GLU A 53 -1.19 -19.16 -7.71
C GLU A 53 -0.54 -20.14 -6.72
N VAL A 54 0.76 -20.40 -6.85
CA VAL A 54 1.52 -21.33 -6.00
C VAL A 54 2.72 -20.62 -5.41
N HIS A 55 2.73 -20.48 -4.10
CA HIS A 55 3.80 -19.85 -3.34
C HIS A 55 4.54 -20.90 -2.52
N PHE A 56 5.83 -21.04 -2.75
CA PHE A 56 6.69 -21.93 -1.96
C PHE A 56 7.34 -21.16 -0.83
N PHE A 57 7.29 -21.72 0.37
CA PHE A 57 7.97 -21.12 1.54
C PHE A 57 9.46 -20.90 1.22
N ARG A 58 9.93 -19.71 1.56
CA ARG A 58 11.35 -19.32 1.52
C ARG A 58 11.69 -18.70 2.85
N TYR A 59 12.79 -19.11 3.43
CA TYR A 59 13.28 -18.46 4.64
C TYR A 59 13.74 -17.04 4.28
N VAL A 60 12.97 -16.07 4.68
CA VAL A 60 13.36 -14.65 4.59
C VAL A 60 13.85 -14.23 5.96
N GLN A 61 15.12 -13.84 6.05
CA GLN A 61 15.65 -13.24 7.27
C GLN A 61 14.85 -11.97 7.56
N THR A 62 14.16 -11.95 8.68
CA THR A 62 13.42 -10.76 9.15
C THR A 62 14.45 -9.66 9.45
N GLN A 63 14.62 -8.75 8.53
CA GLN A 63 15.40 -7.54 8.76
C GLN A 63 14.66 -6.65 9.77
N ARG A 64 15.43 -5.90 10.55
CA ARG A 64 14.91 -4.93 11.52
C ARG A 64 13.87 -4.03 10.83
N ALA A 65 12.73 -3.81 11.49
CA ALA A 65 11.66 -2.96 10.95
C ALA A 65 12.25 -1.62 10.48
N PRO A 66 12.01 -1.22 9.22
CA PRO A 66 12.58 0.02 8.70
C PRO A 66 11.95 1.22 9.39
N THR A 67 12.75 2.25 9.57
CA THR A 67 12.24 3.53 10.04
C THR A 67 11.71 4.32 8.84
N TYR A 68 10.39 4.37 8.69
CA TYR A 68 9.74 5.14 7.61
C TYR A 68 9.66 6.64 7.91
N ALA A 69 10.04 7.08 9.11
CA ALA A 69 9.88 8.47 9.57
C ALA A 69 10.42 9.51 8.57
N ALA A 70 11.63 9.28 8.04
CA ALA A 70 12.22 10.18 7.05
C ALA A 70 11.37 10.32 5.77
N TYR A 71 10.83 9.22 5.27
CA TYR A 71 9.99 9.22 4.07
C TYR A 71 8.63 9.89 4.30
N PHE A 72 8.03 9.74 5.49
CA PHE A 72 6.82 10.45 5.87
C PHE A 72 7.06 11.95 6.01
N THR A 73 8.21 12.36 6.56
CA THR A 73 8.61 13.77 6.60
C THR A 73 8.77 14.34 5.19
N THR A 74 9.44 13.60 4.29
CA THR A 74 9.59 14.00 2.88
C THR A 74 8.23 14.10 2.19
N LEU A 75 7.34 13.12 2.40
CA LEU A 75 5.98 13.14 1.85
C LEU A 75 5.20 14.37 2.34
N GLY A 76 5.22 14.65 3.64
CA GLY A 76 4.53 15.80 4.21
C GLY A 76 5.06 17.14 3.68
N ASN A 77 6.38 17.27 3.49
CA ASN A 77 6.98 18.48 2.89
C ASN A 77 6.61 18.61 1.41
N ALA A 78 6.66 17.54 0.65
CA ALA A 78 6.28 17.53 -0.77
C ALA A 78 4.79 17.89 -0.96
N LEU A 79 3.90 17.40 -0.09
CA LEU A 79 2.48 17.77 -0.10
C LEU A 79 2.30 19.28 0.17
N LYS A 80 2.99 19.84 1.20
CA LYS A 80 2.91 21.27 1.53
C LYS A 80 3.38 22.19 0.39
N SER A 81 4.36 21.73 -0.39
CA SER A 81 4.85 22.46 -1.58
C SER A 81 4.08 22.11 -2.86
N ALA A 82 3.04 21.27 -2.77
CA ALA A 82 2.29 20.72 -3.91
C ALA A 82 3.20 20.06 -4.98
N ASP A 83 4.38 19.56 -4.58
CA ASP A 83 5.31 18.84 -5.47
C ASP A 83 4.89 17.37 -5.60
N LEU A 84 4.06 17.11 -6.62
CA LEU A 84 3.55 15.78 -6.92
C LEU A 84 4.67 14.76 -7.20
N THR A 85 5.73 15.17 -7.89
CA THR A 85 6.84 14.28 -8.26
C THR A 85 7.58 13.79 -7.02
N GLN A 86 7.89 14.70 -6.11
CA GLN A 86 8.56 14.38 -4.86
C GLN A 86 7.65 13.56 -3.95
N ALA A 87 6.35 13.88 -3.89
CA ALA A 87 5.37 13.14 -3.09
C ALA A 87 5.21 11.69 -3.59
N GLU A 88 5.09 11.46 -4.90
CA GLU A 88 5.02 10.12 -5.48
C GLU A 88 6.33 9.34 -5.28
N THR A 89 7.47 10.01 -5.32
CA THR A 89 8.79 9.38 -5.07
C THR A 89 8.89 8.92 -3.61
N ALA A 90 8.52 9.76 -2.66
CA ALA A 90 8.51 9.40 -1.24
C ALA A 90 7.55 8.23 -0.97
N LEU A 91 6.36 8.26 -1.58
CA LEU A 91 5.39 7.18 -1.49
C LEU A 91 5.94 5.86 -2.06
N ALA A 92 6.59 5.92 -3.23
CA ALA A 92 7.22 4.75 -3.84
C ALA A 92 8.29 4.14 -2.90
N HIS A 93 9.15 4.95 -2.30
CA HIS A 93 10.17 4.48 -1.38
C HIS A 93 9.58 3.77 -0.15
N ILE A 94 8.47 4.26 0.41
CA ILE A 94 7.78 3.63 1.53
C ILE A 94 7.33 2.21 1.13
N PHE A 95 6.58 2.09 0.04
CA PHE A 95 5.99 0.80 -0.36
C PHE A 95 7.00 -0.17 -0.99
N ASP A 96 8.00 0.32 -1.72
CA ASP A 96 9.09 -0.53 -2.24
C ASP A 96 9.94 -1.12 -1.11
N THR A 97 10.14 -0.37 -0.03
CA THR A 97 10.82 -0.89 1.14
C THR A 97 10.03 -2.01 1.79
N GLN A 98 8.71 -1.86 1.93
CA GLN A 98 7.82 -2.90 2.44
C GLN A 98 7.82 -4.15 1.54
N ARG A 99 7.77 -3.95 0.23
CA ARG A 99 7.83 -5.05 -0.74
C ARG A 99 9.14 -5.84 -0.63
N ARG A 100 10.28 -5.13 -0.55
CA ARG A 100 11.60 -5.79 -0.39
C ARG A 100 11.73 -6.60 0.89
N GLN A 101 11.02 -6.20 1.93
CA GLN A 101 11.03 -6.86 3.24
C GLN A 101 9.91 -7.89 3.39
N HIS A 102 9.07 -8.09 2.38
CA HIS A 102 7.87 -8.94 2.46
C HIS A 102 7.04 -8.62 3.73
N ALA A 103 6.78 -7.32 3.96
CA ALA A 103 6.01 -6.87 5.11
C ALA A 103 4.62 -7.53 5.12
N PRO A 104 4.07 -7.92 6.27
CA PRO A 104 2.71 -8.47 6.35
C PRO A 104 1.67 -7.50 5.77
N GLU A 105 0.63 -8.03 5.12
CA GLU A 105 -0.47 -7.24 4.55
C GLU A 105 -1.04 -6.21 5.54
N ALA A 106 -1.23 -6.63 6.80
CA ALA A 106 -1.71 -5.74 7.87
C ALA A 106 -0.80 -4.51 8.05
N GLN A 107 0.51 -4.71 8.05
CA GLN A 107 1.50 -3.62 8.19
C GLN A 107 1.47 -2.68 6.98
N VAL A 108 1.28 -3.21 5.76
CA VAL A 108 1.14 -2.39 4.56
C VAL A 108 -0.12 -1.54 4.62
N LYS A 109 -1.25 -2.10 5.05
CA LYS A 109 -2.51 -1.38 5.24
C LYS A 109 -2.42 -0.33 6.34
N GLU A 110 -1.72 -0.62 7.44
CA GLU A 110 -1.44 0.36 8.49
C GLU A 110 -0.60 1.53 7.97
N THR A 111 0.44 1.25 7.20
CA THR A 111 1.26 2.29 6.55
C THR A 111 0.43 3.13 5.58
N ALA A 112 -0.47 2.53 4.82
CA ALA A 112 -1.40 3.25 3.96
C ALA A 112 -2.33 4.19 4.76
N MET A 113 -2.78 3.76 5.94
CA MET A 113 -3.52 4.62 6.86
C MET A 113 -2.68 5.81 7.34
N MET A 114 -1.38 5.60 7.62
CA MET A 114 -0.46 6.68 7.98
C MET A 114 -0.29 7.70 6.84
N VAL A 115 -0.22 7.24 5.58
CA VAL A 115 -0.20 8.13 4.41
C VAL A 115 -1.46 9.00 4.37
N MET A 116 -2.63 8.40 4.56
CA MET A 116 -3.90 9.15 4.61
C MET A 116 -3.89 10.19 5.74
N HIS A 117 -3.39 9.84 6.94
CA HIS A 117 -3.26 10.78 8.04
C HIS A 117 -2.31 11.94 7.71
N THR A 118 -1.20 11.67 7.01
CA THR A 118 -0.28 12.73 6.56
C THR A 118 -0.96 13.66 5.56
N CYS A 119 -1.70 13.12 4.59
CA CYS A 119 -2.49 13.91 3.64
C CYS A 119 -3.51 14.79 4.35
N ARG A 120 -4.31 14.21 5.25
CA ARG A 120 -5.31 14.93 6.04
C ARG A 120 -4.69 16.05 6.87
N SER A 121 -3.66 15.74 7.65
CA SER A 121 -2.96 16.71 8.50
C SER A 121 -2.36 17.87 7.69
N THR A 122 -1.94 17.58 6.44
CA THR A 122 -1.48 18.62 5.52
C THR A 122 -2.63 19.50 5.06
N LEU A 123 -3.78 18.93 4.65
CA LEU A 123 -4.97 19.71 4.27
C LEU A 123 -5.46 20.58 5.42
N GLU A 124 -5.53 20.04 6.62
CA GLU A 124 -5.95 20.79 7.84
C GLU A 124 -5.04 22.00 8.10
N ALA A 125 -3.73 21.90 7.82
CA ALA A 125 -2.80 23.02 7.94
C ALA A 125 -3.07 24.15 6.93
N PHE A 126 -3.79 23.87 5.85
CA PHE A 126 -4.27 24.84 4.86
C PHE A 126 -5.76 25.18 5.02
N GLY A 127 -6.38 24.79 6.15
CA GLY A 127 -7.77 25.08 6.44
C GLY A 127 -8.79 24.24 5.67
N ALA A 128 -8.38 23.11 5.10
CA ALA A 128 -9.21 22.18 4.35
C ALA A 128 -9.31 20.81 5.04
N ASP A 129 -10.24 19.96 4.62
CA ASP A 129 -10.35 18.56 5.05
C ASP A 129 -10.41 17.65 3.81
N LEU A 130 -10.47 16.34 4.01
CA LEU A 130 -10.56 15.33 2.95
C LEU A 130 -11.79 15.51 2.04
N ASP A 131 -12.88 16.08 2.57
CA ASP A 131 -14.07 16.39 1.79
C ASP A 131 -13.78 17.41 0.65
N ALA A 132 -12.76 18.27 0.84
CA ALA A 132 -12.35 19.24 -0.18
C ALA A 132 -11.72 18.58 -1.42
N VAL A 133 -11.32 17.32 -1.31
CA VAL A 133 -10.79 16.49 -2.41
C VAL A 133 -11.73 15.35 -2.79
N ASP A 134 -13.03 15.49 -2.51
CA ASP A 134 -14.09 14.51 -2.78
C ASP A 134 -13.78 13.11 -2.21
N LEU A 135 -13.19 13.05 -1.03
CA LEU A 135 -12.74 11.80 -0.44
C LEU A 135 -13.47 11.48 0.88
N ASP A 136 -14.42 10.55 0.80
CA ASP A 136 -15.03 9.96 2.00
C ASP A 136 -14.04 9.03 2.71
N ARG A 137 -13.65 9.41 3.91
CA ARG A 137 -12.72 8.66 4.76
C ARG A 137 -13.21 7.24 5.06
N ALA A 138 -14.51 7.04 5.30
CA ALA A 138 -15.05 5.74 5.65
C ALA A 138 -15.00 4.80 4.44
N GLU A 139 -15.40 5.31 3.29
CA GLU A 139 -15.35 4.59 2.01
C GLU A 139 -13.90 4.26 1.63
N TRP A 140 -12.98 5.23 1.73
CA TRP A 140 -11.56 5.04 1.45
C TRP A 140 -10.97 3.91 2.32
N LYS A 141 -11.27 3.93 3.63
CA LYS A 141 -10.83 2.88 4.57
C LYS A 141 -11.42 1.52 4.19
N ARG A 142 -12.70 1.48 3.84
CA ARG A 142 -13.39 0.26 3.41
C ARG A 142 -12.74 -0.33 2.16
N GLN A 143 -12.45 0.50 1.16
CA GLN A 143 -11.77 0.09 -0.06
C GLN A 143 -10.38 -0.47 0.24
N LEU A 144 -9.58 0.22 1.05
CA LEU A 144 -8.26 -0.25 1.47
C LEU A 144 -8.32 -1.63 2.14
N GLN A 145 -9.31 -1.88 3.00
CA GLN A 145 -9.47 -3.18 3.68
C GLN A 145 -9.79 -4.32 2.71
N GLN A 146 -10.49 -4.03 1.61
CA GLN A 146 -10.88 -5.01 0.59
C GLN A 146 -9.77 -5.33 -0.41
N MET A 147 -8.70 -4.53 -0.45
CA MET A 147 -7.59 -4.75 -1.38
C MET A 147 -6.83 -6.02 -1.05
N GLN A 148 -6.64 -6.85 -2.07
CA GLN A 148 -6.00 -8.16 -1.95
C GLN A 148 -4.55 -8.15 -2.44
N PHE A 149 -4.10 -7.10 -3.13
CA PHE A 149 -2.77 -7.00 -3.72
C PHE A 149 -2.08 -5.69 -3.34
N HIS A 150 -0.79 -5.78 -3.10
CA HIS A 150 0.08 -4.65 -2.78
C HIS A 150 0.03 -3.52 -3.83
N GLN A 151 -0.05 -3.89 -5.12
CA GLN A 151 -0.13 -2.91 -6.20
C GLN A 151 -1.42 -2.08 -6.16
N ASP A 152 -2.52 -2.67 -5.72
CA ASP A 152 -3.80 -1.96 -5.58
C ASP A 152 -3.73 -0.97 -4.43
N CYS A 153 -3.09 -1.35 -3.32
CA CYS A 153 -2.82 -0.43 -2.21
C CYS A 153 -1.99 0.77 -2.68
N ILE A 154 -0.89 0.55 -3.43
CA ILE A 154 -0.07 1.65 -3.96
C ILE A 154 -0.88 2.55 -4.89
N ARG A 155 -1.65 1.98 -5.81
CA ARG A 155 -2.47 2.75 -6.76
C ARG A 155 -3.47 3.64 -6.02
N HIS A 156 -4.11 3.10 -5.01
CA HIS A 156 -5.05 3.81 -4.15
C HIS A 156 -4.40 4.98 -3.42
N GLN A 157 -3.19 4.77 -2.85
CA GLN A 157 -2.44 5.84 -2.20
C GLN A 157 -1.98 6.92 -3.18
N LYS A 158 -1.55 6.54 -4.39
CA LYS A 158 -1.19 7.51 -5.43
C LYS A 158 -2.37 8.41 -5.82
N GLN A 159 -3.57 7.85 -5.92
CA GLN A 159 -4.77 8.64 -6.21
C GLN A 159 -5.03 9.68 -5.12
N LEU A 160 -4.95 9.28 -3.85
CA LEU A 160 -5.09 10.19 -2.72
C LEU A 160 -4.05 11.32 -2.76
N VAL A 161 -2.76 10.97 -2.88
CA VAL A 161 -1.64 11.94 -2.92
C VAL A 161 -1.80 12.92 -4.07
N ARG A 162 -2.21 12.44 -5.25
CA ARG A 162 -2.48 13.28 -6.42
C ARG A 162 -3.60 14.27 -6.18
N ALA A 163 -4.73 13.79 -5.65
CA ALA A 163 -5.88 14.65 -5.37
C ALA A 163 -5.50 15.78 -4.39
N VAL A 164 -4.76 15.43 -3.33
CA VAL A 164 -4.30 16.41 -2.34
C VAL A 164 -3.30 17.40 -2.96
N CYS A 165 -2.30 16.95 -3.72
CA CYS A 165 -1.35 17.84 -4.39
C CYS A 165 -2.05 18.79 -5.38
N GLN A 166 -3.01 18.28 -6.16
CA GLN A 166 -3.76 19.10 -7.12
C GLN A 166 -4.59 20.18 -6.41
N TYR A 167 -5.27 19.82 -5.34
CA TYR A 167 -6.04 20.76 -4.54
C TYR A 167 -5.15 21.86 -3.94
N LEU A 168 -4.02 21.51 -3.34
CA LEU A 168 -3.09 22.46 -2.74
C LEU A 168 -2.41 23.36 -3.79
N ALA A 169 -2.15 22.85 -4.98
CA ALA A 169 -1.66 23.65 -6.10
C ALA A 169 -2.68 24.72 -6.54
N LEU A 170 -3.97 24.38 -6.58
CA LEU A 170 -5.03 25.34 -6.88
C LEU A 170 -5.13 26.44 -5.82
N LEU A 171 -5.09 26.09 -4.54
CA LEU A 171 -5.11 27.07 -3.44
C LEU A 171 -3.92 28.03 -3.52
N SER A 172 -2.73 27.56 -3.89
CA SER A 172 -1.55 28.41 -4.01
C SER A 172 -1.63 29.39 -5.18
N THR A 173 -2.30 29.01 -6.28
CA THR A 173 -2.51 29.88 -7.42
C THR A 173 -3.59 30.93 -7.16
N GLU A 174 -4.68 30.56 -6.49
CA GLU A 174 -5.75 31.52 -6.12
C GLU A 174 -5.25 32.53 -5.08
N GLY A 175 -4.53 32.09 -4.07
CA GLY A 175 -3.91 33.00 -3.08
C GLY A 175 -2.91 33.96 -3.69
N GLY A 176 -2.14 33.53 -4.70
CA GLY A 176 -1.25 34.39 -5.47
C GLY A 176 -1.96 35.45 -6.29
N ASN A 177 -3.09 35.11 -6.90
CA ASN A 177 -3.92 36.06 -7.66
C ASN A 177 -4.57 37.13 -6.76
N LEU A 178 -5.10 36.73 -5.60
CA LEU A 178 -5.67 37.67 -4.63
C LEU A 178 -4.64 38.71 -4.10
N LEU A 179 -3.40 38.28 -3.86
CA LEU A 179 -2.33 39.18 -3.44
C LEU A 179 -1.88 40.14 -4.57
N ALA A 180 -1.86 39.68 -5.82
CA ALA A 180 -1.57 40.52 -6.98
C ALA A 180 -2.67 41.57 -7.22
N ASP A 181 -3.93 41.20 -7.04
CA ASP A 181 -5.08 42.12 -7.16
C ASP A 181 -5.08 43.18 -6.05
N VAL A 182 -4.69 42.84 -4.82
CA VAL A 182 -4.58 43.81 -3.70
C VAL A 182 -3.40 44.77 -3.88
N GLN A 183 -2.32 44.36 -4.55
CA GLN A 183 -1.18 45.24 -4.82
C GLN A 183 -1.42 46.22 -5.99
N ASN A 184 -2.42 45.96 -6.81
CA ASN A 184 -2.80 46.83 -7.95
C ASN A 184 -3.92 47.85 -7.63
N TYR A 185 -4.38 47.88 -6.38
CA TYR A 185 -5.27 48.88 -5.81
C TYR A 185 -4.51 49.89 -4.96
#